data_a043b4b08d24e717cd9261a4eead895f
#
_entry.id   a043b4b08d24e717cd9261a4eead895f
#
_cell.length_a   1.000
_cell.length_b   1.000
_cell.length_c   1.000
_cell.angle_alpha   90.00
_cell.angle_beta   90.00
_cell.angle_gamma   90.00
#
_symmetry.space_group_name_H-M   'P 1'
#
loop_
_entity.id
_entity.type
_entity.pdbx_description
1 polymer ?
#
loop_
_entity_poly.entity_id
_entity_poly.type
_entity_poly.pdbx_seq_one_letter_code
_entity_poly.pdbx_strand_id
1 'polypeptide(L)'
;LTIGYDKASPVRSGIDLTIERGVSTCIVGANGAGKSTFALTLAGLLTPLEGTVEVETSDGTAGDPHEWSSKQLLGRMSMVFQEPEYQFLASTVAEELAIGPRAVGMTEEEIAPLVEEHLEALGLTKLARANPMTLSGGEKRRLSVATALISAPELLILDEPTFGQDRGTWLGLVRLLRAALERGVTLVSITHDPAFVAAMGQRVVDLGLVGIRGGGESRGCAESALASPRDEAYSGCASRTSVGSESGDSADATIIGDATGADAPAGEVPASAATAGAARMCAPTSARAPRRGLLARTNPVARVLALLVATTPLLISIDPVSAGVALALELALVPLSGVSARSFALKATPLAVAAPLGALSMLLYASPGGRVFWEFGPAAISEHSIWLALGIGLRMCALVIPAIALLDRIDPTDMGDGLAQILHLPARPVLASLAGARMTSLMAADWKALERARRARGVGDASRIRSFLRGSFSLLVFALRRSGKLATTMEARGFGAKGQRTWARPSRLRAADAVLIAVAVAIPAIALAVSVWAGTFALVGR
;
A
#
# COMPACT_ATOMS: atom_id res chain seq x y z
N LEU A 1 18.00 -12.52 -11.89
CA LEU A 1 17.26 -11.33 -11.50
C LEU A 1 16.70 -11.48 -10.09
N THR A 2 16.87 -10.48 -9.22
CA THR A 2 16.27 -10.38 -7.88
C THR A 2 15.30 -9.20 -7.87
N ILE A 3 14.04 -9.44 -7.48
CA ILE A 3 12.96 -8.46 -7.52
C ILE A 3 12.39 -8.18 -6.13
N GLY A 4 11.94 -6.96 -5.91
CA GLY A 4 11.34 -6.53 -4.64
C GLY A 4 11.33 -5.02 -4.47
N TYR A 5 10.81 -4.59 -3.33
CA TYR A 5 10.70 -3.17 -2.96
C TYR A 5 11.76 -2.75 -1.93
N ASP A 6 12.38 -3.71 -1.26
CA ASP A 6 13.41 -3.50 -0.23
C ASP A 6 14.50 -4.56 -0.36
N LYS A 7 15.76 -4.13 -0.42
CA LYS A 7 16.94 -5.04 -0.48
C LYS A 7 17.03 -5.97 0.74
N ALA A 8 16.53 -5.52 1.90
CA ALA A 8 16.52 -6.34 3.12
C ALA A 8 15.48 -7.45 3.09
N SER A 9 14.48 -7.36 2.22
CA SER A 9 13.39 -8.34 2.08
C SER A 9 12.97 -8.44 0.61
N PRO A 10 13.77 -9.11 -0.24
CA PRO A 10 13.43 -9.32 -1.63
C PRO A 10 12.15 -10.18 -1.73
N VAL A 11 11.32 -9.89 -2.71
CA VAL A 11 10.10 -10.68 -2.98
C VAL A 11 10.49 -12.01 -3.61
N ARG A 12 11.45 -12.00 -4.53
CA ARG A 12 12.00 -13.19 -5.17
C ARG A 12 13.41 -12.96 -5.69
N SER A 13 14.23 -14.02 -5.65
CA SER A 13 15.58 -14.04 -6.16
C SER A 13 15.81 -15.22 -7.11
N GLY A 14 16.84 -15.12 -7.95
CA GLY A 14 17.27 -16.20 -8.82
C GLY A 14 16.37 -16.42 -10.04
N ILE A 15 15.64 -15.38 -10.50
CA ILE A 15 14.85 -15.47 -11.73
C ILE A 15 15.79 -15.40 -12.92
N ASP A 16 15.78 -16.44 -13.75
CA ASP A 16 16.46 -16.51 -15.03
C ASP A 16 15.44 -16.99 -16.07
N LEU A 17 15.02 -16.09 -16.96
CA LEU A 17 13.93 -16.33 -17.89
C LEU A 17 14.13 -15.56 -19.19
N THR A 18 14.01 -16.25 -20.31
CA THR A 18 13.96 -15.68 -21.65
C THR A 18 12.50 -15.73 -22.16
N ILE A 19 12.01 -14.62 -22.69
CA ILE A 19 10.68 -14.48 -23.31
C ILE A 19 10.89 -14.36 -24.81
N GLU A 20 10.26 -15.24 -25.55
CA GLU A 20 10.37 -15.29 -27.02
C GLU A 20 9.45 -14.25 -27.67
N ARG A 21 9.94 -13.61 -28.73
CA ARG A 21 9.21 -12.59 -29.49
C ARG A 21 8.06 -13.23 -30.28
N GLY A 22 6.92 -12.52 -30.35
CA GLY A 22 5.73 -12.99 -31.07
C GLY A 22 5.03 -14.19 -30.43
N VAL A 23 5.40 -14.56 -29.20
CA VAL A 23 4.84 -15.69 -28.47
C VAL A 23 4.02 -15.18 -27.29
N SER A 24 2.90 -15.86 -27.01
CA SER A 24 2.11 -15.61 -25.80
C SER A 24 2.61 -16.46 -24.64
N THR A 25 3.25 -15.84 -23.66
CA THR A 25 3.77 -16.47 -22.45
C THR A 25 2.83 -16.19 -21.27
N CYS A 26 2.27 -17.25 -20.67
CA CYS A 26 1.49 -17.14 -19.45
C CYS A 26 2.35 -17.44 -18.22
N ILE A 27 2.39 -16.50 -17.27
CA ILE A 27 3.11 -16.64 -16.01
C ILE A 27 2.11 -17.00 -14.92
N VAL A 28 2.27 -18.17 -14.35
CA VAL A 28 1.43 -18.73 -13.30
C VAL A 28 2.21 -18.84 -11.98
N GLY A 29 1.54 -19.26 -10.92
CA GLY A 29 2.14 -19.48 -9.59
C GLY A 29 1.23 -19.04 -8.45
N ALA A 30 1.56 -19.43 -7.22
CA ALA A 30 0.76 -19.16 -6.02
C ALA A 30 0.59 -17.66 -5.77
N ASN A 31 -0.47 -17.31 -5.00
CA ASN A 31 -0.66 -15.94 -4.53
C ASN A 31 0.52 -15.53 -3.64
N GLY A 32 1.09 -14.33 -3.89
CA GLY A 32 2.28 -13.87 -3.19
C GLY A 32 3.61 -14.34 -3.77
N ALA A 33 3.63 -15.13 -4.85
CA ALA A 33 4.86 -15.58 -5.52
C ALA A 33 5.67 -14.46 -6.20
N GLY A 34 5.17 -13.22 -6.19
CA GLY A 34 5.86 -12.08 -6.77
C GLY A 34 5.52 -11.80 -8.24
N LYS A 35 4.45 -12.40 -8.78
CA LYS A 35 4.06 -12.27 -10.20
C LYS A 35 3.88 -10.82 -10.65
N SER A 36 3.07 -10.02 -9.93
CA SER A 36 2.86 -8.60 -10.26
C SER A 36 4.14 -7.77 -10.07
N THR A 37 4.99 -8.13 -9.09
CA THR A 37 6.30 -7.49 -8.91
C THR A 37 7.21 -7.80 -10.09
N PHE A 38 7.18 -9.03 -10.60
CA PHE A 38 7.89 -9.44 -11.81
C PHE A 38 7.40 -8.66 -13.04
N ALA A 39 6.07 -8.56 -13.23
CA ALA A 39 5.49 -7.77 -14.33
C ALA A 39 5.95 -6.31 -14.31
N LEU A 40 5.91 -5.67 -13.14
CA LEU A 40 6.37 -4.28 -12.98
C LEU A 40 7.87 -4.14 -13.27
N THR A 41 8.68 -5.13 -12.89
CA THR A 41 10.12 -5.13 -13.17
C THR A 41 10.38 -5.35 -14.66
N LEU A 42 9.71 -6.32 -15.28
CA LEU A 42 9.82 -6.56 -16.72
C LEU A 42 9.39 -5.33 -17.54
N ALA A 43 8.33 -4.64 -17.11
CA ALA A 43 7.81 -3.42 -17.75
C ALA A 43 8.70 -2.17 -17.53
N GLY A 44 9.85 -2.26 -16.88
CA GLY A 44 10.69 -1.10 -16.57
C GLY A 44 10.09 -0.11 -15.56
N LEU A 45 9.06 -0.53 -14.80
CA LEU A 45 8.32 0.29 -13.84
C LEU A 45 8.77 0.09 -12.39
N LEU A 46 9.58 -0.92 -12.13
CA LEU A 46 10.17 -1.22 -10.83
C LEU A 46 11.60 -1.70 -11.04
N THR A 47 12.58 -0.93 -10.59
CA THR A 47 13.99 -1.28 -10.72
C THR A 47 14.30 -2.59 -9.98
N PRO A 48 15.00 -3.55 -10.61
CA PRO A 48 15.41 -4.78 -9.94
C PRO A 48 16.33 -4.48 -8.76
N LEU A 49 16.33 -5.34 -7.76
CA LEU A 49 17.25 -5.24 -6.63
C LEU A 49 18.65 -5.73 -6.99
N GLU A 50 18.72 -6.76 -7.86
CA GLU A 50 19.97 -7.32 -8.42
C GLU A 50 19.67 -7.95 -9.79
N GLY A 51 20.66 -7.90 -10.69
CA GLY A 51 20.55 -8.37 -12.05
C GLY A 51 19.96 -7.32 -13.00
N THR A 52 19.79 -7.70 -14.26
CA THR A 52 19.35 -6.82 -15.36
C THR A 52 18.16 -7.39 -16.10
N VAL A 53 17.40 -6.53 -16.75
CA VAL A 53 16.36 -6.87 -17.72
C VAL A 53 16.83 -6.31 -19.06
N GLU A 54 16.95 -7.16 -20.06
CA GLU A 54 17.34 -6.77 -21.41
C GLU A 54 16.17 -7.05 -22.35
N VAL A 55 15.84 -6.08 -23.20
CA VAL A 55 14.80 -6.20 -24.22
C VAL A 55 15.42 -5.88 -25.57
N GLU A 56 15.37 -6.85 -26.48
CA GLU A 56 15.71 -6.64 -27.88
C GLU A 56 14.52 -6.06 -28.62
N THR A 57 14.70 -4.91 -29.24
CA THR A 57 13.67 -4.21 -30.03
C THR A 57 13.73 -4.62 -31.50
N SER A 58 12.69 -4.30 -32.27
CA SER A 58 12.61 -4.67 -33.70
C SER A 58 13.71 -4.06 -34.56
N ASP A 59 14.30 -2.96 -34.12
CA ASP A 59 15.42 -2.28 -34.77
C ASP A 59 16.80 -2.96 -34.47
N GLY A 60 16.80 -4.07 -33.71
CA GLY A 60 18.01 -4.80 -33.32
C GLY A 60 18.79 -4.16 -32.17
N THR A 61 18.26 -3.12 -31.53
CA THR A 61 18.90 -2.53 -30.35
C THR A 61 18.45 -3.27 -29.09
N ALA A 62 19.41 -3.73 -28.30
CA ALA A 62 19.15 -4.24 -26.95
C ALA A 62 19.24 -3.09 -25.93
N GLY A 63 18.37 -3.09 -24.93
CA GLY A 63 18.41 -2.06 -23.90
C GLY A 63 17.65 -2.44 -22.63
N ASP A 64 18.03 -1.78 -21.53
CA ASP A 64 17.33 -1.92 -20.25
C ASP A 64 16.09 -1.00 -20.23
N PRO A 65 14.87 -1.54 -20.07
CA PRO A 65 13.64 -0.75 -20.04
C PRO A 65 13.61 0.24 -18.86
N HIS A 66 14.42 0.06 -17.83
CA HIS A 66 14.50 0.99 -16.69
C HIS A 66 15.20 2.31 -17.05
N GLU A 67 16.06 2.29 -18.06
CA GLU A 67 16.79 3.46 -18.55
C GLU A 67 16.01 4.25 -19.62
N TRP A 68 14.97 3.65 -20.19
CA TRP A 68 14.16 4.31 -21.22
C TRP A 68 13.29 5.44 -20.67
N SER A 69 13.15 6.51 -21.43
CA SER A 69 12.14 7.53 -21.17
C SER A 69 10.72 6.95 -21.29
N SER A 70 9.74 7.60 -20.68
CA SER A 70 8.35 7.13 -20.73
C SER A 70 7.82 7.01 -22.16
N LYS A 71 8.26 7.91 -23.07
CA LYS A 71 7.90 7.86 -24.50
C LYS A 71 8.53 6.68 -25.22
N GLN A 72 9.81 6.41 -24.96
CA GLN A 72 10.50 5.25 -25.53
C GLN A 72 9.91 3.94 -25.03
N LEU A 73 9.50 3.92 -23.77
CA LEU A 73 8.85 2.76 -23.16
C LEU A 73 7.52 2.48 -23.87
N LEU A 74 6.64 3.49 -24.01
CA LEU A 74 5.32 3.34 -24.61
C LEU A 74 5.37 2.81 -26.05
N GLY A 75 6.34 3.26 -26.85
CA GLY A 75 6.49 2.82 -28.25
C GLY A 75 6.96 1.37 -28.38
N ARG A 76 7.56 0.80 -27.35
CA ARG A 76 8.16 -0.55 -27.37
C ARG A 76 7.38 -1.55 -26.55
N MET A 77 6.89 -1.13 -25.38
CA MET A 77 6.18 -2.00 -24.46
C MET A 77 5.06 -1.27 -23.71
N SER A 78 3.99 -1.97 -23.45
CA SER A 78 2.86 -1.46 -22.69
C SER A 78 2.47 -2.44 -21.60
N MET A 79 1.87 -1.92 -20.52
CA MET A 79 1.39 -2.73 -19.42
C MET A 79 -0.06 -2.42 -19.08
N VAL A 80 -0.86 -3.48 -18.90
CA VAL A 80 -2.22 -3.44 -18.36
C VAL A 80 -2.15 -3.84 -16.90
N PHE A 81 -2.52 -2.93 -16.00
CA PHE A 81 -2.49 -3.16 -14.55
C PHE A 81 -3.70 -3.96 -14.07
N GLN A 82 -3.56 -4.62 -12.93
CA GLN A 82 -4.65 -5.37 -12.30
C GLN A 82 -5.88 -4.49 -12.02
N GLU A 83 -5.69 -3.24 -11.56
CA GLU A 83 -6.75 -2.25 -11.39
C GLU A 83 -6.70 -1.25 -12.57
N PRO A 84 -7.65 -1.31 -13.53
CA PRO A 84 -7.62 -0.45 -14.72
C PRO A 84 -7.76 1.04 -14.40
N GLU A 85 -8.37 1.37 -13.27
CA GLU A 85 -8.63 2.76 -12.86
C GLU A 85 -7.36 3.59 -12.66
N TYR A 86 -6.22 2.97 -12.30
CA TYR A 86 -4.93 3.67 -12.19
C TYR A 86 -4.38 4.17 -13.53
N GLN A 87 -4.80 3.56 -14.64
CA GLN A 87 -4.34 3.92 -15.98
C GLN A 87 -5.07 5.12 -16.56
N PHE A 88 -6.28 5.45 -16.08
CA PHE A 88 -7.13 6.47 -16.66
C PHE A 88 -6.68 7.87 -16.25
N LEU A 89 -6.41 8.70 -17.27
CA LEU A 89 -5.84 10.03 -17.12
C LEU A 89 -6.74 11.13 -17.71
N ALA A 90 -7.65 10.76 -18.64
CA ALA A 90 -8.53 11.69 -19.33
C ALA A 90 -9.93 11.74 -18.72
N SER A 91 -10.69 12.76 -19.11
CA SER A 91 -12.07 12.96 -18.68
C SER A 91 -13.09 12.19 -19.53
N THR A 92 -12.71 11.77 -20.74
CA THR A 92 -13.56 10.99 -21.63
C THR A 92 -12.85 9.75 -22.16
N VAL A 93 -13.63 8.74 -22.56
CA VAL A 93 -13.11 7.47 -23.13
C VAL A 93 -12.33 7.73 -24.42
N ALA A 94 -12.82 8.62 -25.29
CA ALA A 94 -12.13 8.95 -26.53
C ALA A 94 -10.78 9.64 -26.29
N GLU A 95 -10.74 10.61 -25.38
CA GLU A 95 -9.48 11.27 -24.99
C GLU A 95 -8.51 10.29 -24.32
N GLU A 96 -9.03 9.33 -23.55
CA GLU A 96 -8.21 8.31 -22.91
C GLU A 96 -7.46 7.45 -23.91
N LEU A 97 -8.12 7.05 -25.01
CA LEU A 97 -7.49 6.33 -26.12
C LEU A 97 -6.45 7.20 -26.85
N ALA A 98 -6.71 8.50 -27.01
CA ALA A 98 -5.83 9.42 -27.73
C ALA A 98 -4.51 9.73 -26.99
N ILE A 99 -4.40 9.49 -25.68
CA ILE A 99 -3.20 9.83 -24.88
C ILE A 99 -1.95 9.14 -25.41
N GLY A 100 -2.00 7.83 -25.65
CA GLY A 100 -0.86 7.04 -26.11
C GLY A 100 -0.34 7.48 -27.47
N PRO A 101 -1.16 7.48 -28.51
CA PRO A 101 -0.79 7.97 -29.86
C PRO A 101 -0.22 9.39 -29.83
N ARG A 102 -0.85 10.31 -29.08
CA ARG A 102 -0.35 11.68 -28.90
C ARG A 102 1.02 11.73 -28.22
N ALA A 103 1.28 10.86 -27.25
CA ALA A 103 2.55 10.79 -26.55
C ALA A 103 3.71 10.31 -27.44
N VAL A 104 3.44 9.44 -28.42
CA VAL A 104 4.43 9.01 -29.42
C VAL A 104 4.59 10.00 -30.57
N GLY A 105 3.76 11.05 -30.65
CA GLY A 105 3.92 12.16 -31.59
C GLY A 105 3.02 12.09 -32.84
N MET A 106 1.97 11.25 -32.85
CA MET A 106 0.97 11.23 -33.91
C MET A 106 0.16 12.53 -33.95
N THR A 107 -0.25 12.93 -35.11
CA THR A 107 -1.12 14.11 -35.34
C THR A 107 -2.57 13.80 -34.96
N GLU A 108 -3.37 14.83 -34.66
CA GLU A 108 -4.80 14.62 -34.31
C GLU A 108 -5.59 14.03 -35.52
N GLU A 109 -5.15 14.30 -36.76
CA GLU A 109 -5.75 13.74 -37.99
C GLU A 109 -5.52 12.22 -38.08
N GLU A 110 -4.37 11.72 -37.63
CA GLU A 110 -4.04 10.29 -37.55
C GLU A 110 -4.71 9.60 -36.36
N ILE A 111 -4.85 10.32 -35.26
CA ILE A 111 -5.42 9.80 -34.00
C ILE A 111 -6.93 9.58 -34.11
N ALA A 112 -7.66 10.50 -34.74
CA ALA A 112 -9.11 10.46 -34.77
C ALA A 112 -9.67 9.15 -35.37
N PRO A 113 -9.26 8.69 -36.57
CA PRO A 113 -9.74 7.42 -37.13
C PRO A 113 -9.30 6.21 -36.31
N LEU A 114 -8.10 6.25 -35.74
CA LEU A 114 -7.58 5.16 -34.90
C LEU A 114 -8.40 5.00 -33.62
N VAL A 115 -8.80 6.10 -32.99
CA VAL A 115 -9.67 6.10 -31.81
C VAL A 115 -11.06 5.57 -32.16
N GLU A 116 -11.62 5.97 -33.29
CA GLU A 116 -12.95 5.52 -33.76
C GLU A 116 -12.95 4.00 -34.02
N GLU A 117 -11.95 3.47 -34.71
CA GLU A 117 -11.75 2.04 -34.94
C GLU A 117 -11.71 1.25 -33.60
N HIS A 118 -10.93 1.73 -32.64
CA HIS A 118 -10.82 1.05 -31.34
C HIS A 118 -12.11 1.14 -30.52
N LEU A 119 -12.83 2.26 -30.56
CA LEU A 119 -14.13 2.40 -29.91
C LEU A 119 -15.16 1.41 -30.49
N GLU A 120 -15.16 1.23 -31.80
CA GLU A 120 -16.05 0.28 -32.47
C GLU A 120 -15.69 -1.17 -32.12
N ALA A 121 -14.40 -1.53 -32.25
CA ALA A 121 -13.91 -2.87 -31.92
C ALA A 121 -14.20 -3.29 -30.46
N LEU A 122 -14.23 -2.33 -29.53
CA LEU A 122 -14.53 -2.56 -28.11
C LEU A 122 -16.02 -2.51 -27.78
N GLY A 123 -16.88 -2.04 -28.70
CA GLY A 123 -18.29 -1.75 -28.42
C GLY A 123 -18.49 -0.58 -27.47
N LEU A 124 -17.58 0.39 -27.47
CA LEU A 124 -17.60 1.58 -26.60
C LEU A 124 -17.99 2.87 -27.32
N THR A 125 -18.39 2.83 -28.58
CA THR A 125 -18.73 4.01 -29.41
C THR A 125 -19.78 4.91 -28.73
N LYS A 126 -20.81 4.32 -28.12
CA LYS A 126 -21.85 5.08 -27.39
C LYS A 126 -21.33 5.74 -26.11
N LEU A 127 -20.20 5.28 -25.61
CA LEU A 127 -19.56 5.74 -24.35
C LEU A 127 -18.35 6.63 -24.63
N ALA A 128 -18.07 7.02 -25.88
CA ALA A 128 -16.91 7.82 -26.25
C ALA A 128 -16.76 9.11 -25.43
N ARG A 129 -17.87 9.75 -25.07
CA ARG A 129 -17.91 10.98 -24.25
C ARG A 129 -18.09 10.72 -22.76
N ALA A 130 -18.29 9.47 -22.35
CA ALA A 130 -18.45 9.12 -20.94
C ALA A 130 -17.12 9.23 -20.18
N ASN A 131 -17.20 9.46 -18.88
CA ASN A 131 -16.00 9.44 -18.05
C ASN A 131 -15.55 7.98 -17.82
N PRO A 132 -14.28 7.63 -18.05
CA PRO A 132 -13.75 6.27 -17.84
C PRO A 132 -14.05 5.68 -16.45
N MET A 133 -14.13 6.52 -15.44
CA MET A 133 -14.43 6.10 -14.06
C MET A 133 -15.88 5.65 -13.85
N THR A 134 -16.81 6.05 -14.73
CA THR A 134 -18.24 5.68 -14.63
C THR A 134 -18.57 4.38 -15.35
N LEU A 135 -17.65 3.85 -16.14
CA LEU A 135 -17.80 2.59 -16.86
C LEU A 135 -17.99 1.40 -15.90
N SER A 136 -18.65 0.35 -16.37
CA SER A 136 -18.70 -0.95 -15.70
C SER A 136 -17.31 -1.59 -15.63
N GLY A 137 -17.11 -2.58 -14.75
CA GLY A 137 -15.82 -3.25 -14.60
C GLY A 137 -15.29 -3.86 -15.89
N GLY A 138 -16.17 -4.49 -16.68
CA GLY A 138 -15.80 -5.08 -17.96
C GLY A 138 -15.44 -4.04 -19.01
N GLU A 139 -16.19 -2.93 -19.10
CA GLU A 139 -15.88 -1.81 -20.01
C GLU A 139 -14.55 -1.14 -19.66
N LYS A 140 -14.28 -0.92 -18.36
CA LYS A 140 -12.99 -0.40 -17.89
C LYS A 140 -11.84 -1.30 -18.28
N ARG A 141 -12.01 -2.63 -18.18
CA ARG A 141 -10.96 -3.57 -18.55
C ARG A 141 -10.71 -3.57 -20.06
N ARG A 142 -11.77 -3.58 -20.88
CA ARG A 142 -11.63 -3.45 -22.33
C ARG A 142 -10.92 -2.14 -22.72
N LEU A 143 -11.33 -1.02 -22.13
CA LEU A 143 -10.69 0.27 -22.35
C LEU A 143 -9.21 0.22 -21.95
N SER A 144 -8.88 -0.33 -20.80
CA SER A 144 -7.50 -0.44 -20.30
C SER A 144 -6.59 -1.24 -21.25
N VAL A 145 -7.09 -2.36 -21.82
CA VAL A 145 -6.33 -3.14 -22.81
C VAL A 145 -6.20 -2.38 -24.12
N ALA A 146 -7.26 -1.72 -24.58
CA ALA A 146 -7.20 -0.93 -25.82
C ALA A 146 -6.24 0.26 -25.71
N THR A 147 -6.22 0.94 -24.56
CA THR A 147 -5.25 2.03 -24.32
C THR A 147 -3.80 1.57 -24.35
N ALA A 148 -3.55 0.30 -24.04
CA ALA A 148 -2.22 -0.28 -24.14
C ALA A 148 -1.88 -0.73 -25.57
N LEU A 149 -2.87 -1.21 -26.34
CA LEU A 149 -2.69 -1.71 -27.71
C LEU A 149 -2.66 -0.61 -28.77
N ILE A 150 -3.38 0.50 -28.57
CA ILE A 150 -3.52 1.57 -29.56
C ILE A 150 -2.18 2.22 -29.96
N SER A 151 -1.18 2.12 -29.10
CA SER A 151 0.20 2.60 -29.37
C SER A 151 1.05 1.56 -30.09
N ALA A 152 0.47 0.41 -30.52
CA ALA A 152 1.10 -0.68 -31.24
C ALA A 152 2.43 -1.14 -30.59
N PRO A 153 2.44 -1.54 -29.31
CA PRO A 153 3.65 -1.96 -28.63
C PRO A 153 4.17 -3.29 -29.18
N GLU A 154 5.50 -3.52 -29.14
CA GLU A 154 6.11 -4.81 -29.49
C GLU A 154 5.89 -5.86 -28.39
N LEU A 155 5.81 -5.43 -27.13
CA LEU A 155 5.56 -6.27 -25.97
C LEU A 155 4.40 -5.71 -25.15
N LEU A 156 3.38 -6.54 -24.91
CA LEU A 156 2.25 -6.23 -24.04
C LEU A 156 2.27 -7.13 -22.81
N ILE A 157 2.34 -6.51 -21.64
CA ILE A 157 2.32 -7.18 -20.34
C ILE A 157 0.94 -6.98 -19.71
N LEU A 158 0.31 -8.07 -19.28
CA LEU A 158 -1.04 -8.10 -18.73
C LEU A 158 -1.01 -8.67 -17.31
N ASP A 159 -1.49 -7.92 -16.32
CA ASP A 159 -1.61 -8.39 -14.94
C ASP A 159 -3.08 -8.69 -14.62
N GLU A 160 -3.40 -10.00 -14.49
CA GLU A 160 -4.74 -10.55 -14.22
C GLU A 160 -5.83 -10.00 -15.19
N PRO A 161 -5.68 -10.16 -16.52
CA PRO A 161 -6.52 -9.48 -17.49
C PRO A 161 -8.00 -9.91 -17.46
N THR A 162 -8.31 -11.11 -16.98
CA THR A 162 -9.66 -11.72 -16.98
C THR A 162 -10.37 -11.66 -15.64
N PHE A 163 -9.72 -11.13 -14.58
CA PHE A 163 -10.28 -11.14 -13.24
C PHE A 163 -11.63 -10.41 -13.15
N GLY A 164 -12.65 -11.08 -12.62
CA GLY A 164 -13.98 -10.51 -12.36
C GLY A 164 -14.80 -10.21 -13.63
N GLN A 165 -14.53 -10.86 -14.77
CA GLN A 165 -15.25 -10.63 -16.01
C GLN A 165 -16.33 -11.69 -16.25
N ASP A 166 -17.43 -11.26 -16.88
CA ASP A 166 -18.41 -12.16 -17.47
C ASP A 166 -17.88 -12.85 -18.74
N ARG A 167 -18.54 -13.93 -19.15
CA ARG A 167 -18.11 -14.75 -20.29
C ARG A 167 -18.04 -13.96 -21.60
N GLY A 168 -18.96 -13.02 -21.83
CA GLY A 168 -18.99 -12.23 -23.06
C GLY A 168 -17.80 -11.28 -23.15
N THR A 169 -17.51 -10.58 -22.06
CA THR A 169 -16.35 -9.68 -21.92
C THR A 169 -15.03 -10.45 -22.02
N TRP A 170 -14.96 -11.64 -21.40
CA TRP A 170 -13.80 -12.52 -21.48
C TRP A 170 -13.50 -12.95 -22.93
N LEU A 171 -14.51 -13.41 -23.67
CA LEU A 171 -14.36 -13.79 -25.09
C LEU A 171 -13.91 -12.62 -25.96
N GLY A 172 -14.47 -11.42 -25.74
CA GLY A 172 -14.08 -10.21 -26.45
C GLY A 172 -12.60 -9.87 -26.22
N LEU A 173 -12.15 -9.98 -24.97
CA LEU A 173 -10.76 -9.75 -24.61
C LEU A 173 -9.81 -10.75 -25.26
N VAL A 174 -10.13 -12.05 -25.22
CA VAL A 174 -9.30 -13.11 -25.85
C VAL A 174 -9.19 -12.90 -27.36
N ARG A 175 -10.29 -12.51 -28.04
CA ARG A 175 -10.25 -12.20 -29.49
C ARG A 175 -9.33 -11.01 -29.78
N LEU A 176 -9.42 -9.94 -28.99
CA LEU A 176 -8.58 -8.76 -29.13
C LEU A 176 -7.10 -9.10 -28.97
N LEU A 177 -6.75 -9.89 -27.96
CA LEU A 177 -5.38 -10.31 -27.69
C LEU A 177 -4.83 -11.26 -28.75
N ARG A 178 -5.67 -12.17 -29.29
CA ARG A 178 -5.28 -13.03 -30.41
C ARG A 178 -4.98 -12.22 -31.66
N ALA A 179 -5.84 -11.26 -32.01
CA ALA A 179 -5.59 -10.38 -33.12
C ALA A 179 -4.30 -9.54 -32.95
N ALA A 180 -3.95 -9.16 -31.73
CA ALA A 180 -2.67 -8.51 -31.45
C ALA A 180 -1.48 -9.46 -31.63
N LEU A 181 -1.60 -10.71 -31.18
CA LEU A 181 -0.57 -11.75 -31.36
C LEU A 181 -0.34 -12.07 -32.85
N GLU A 182 -1.42 -12.18 -33.64
CA GLU A 182 -1.36 -12.38 -35.10
C GLU A 182 -0.65 -11.23 -35.82
N ARG A 183 -0.71 -10.01 -35.28
CA ARG A 183 0.05 -8.85 -35.77
C ARG A 183 1.51 -8.84 -35.30
N GLY A 184 1.97 -9.85 -34.56
CA GLY A 184 3.35 -10.00 -34.10
C GLY A 184 3.65 -9.38 -32.73
N VAL A 185 2.63 -8.92 -31.99
CA VAL A 185 2.82 -8.43 -30.62
C VAL A 185 3.19 -9.59 -29.69
N THR A 186 4.26 -9.44 -28.92
CA THR A 186 4.62 -10.39 -27.88
C THR A 186 3.71 -10.20 -26.65
N LEU A 187 3.14 -11.27 -26.12
CA LEU A 187 2.25 -11.19 -24.96
C LEU A 187 2.87 -11.85 -23.74
N VAL A 188 2.85 -11.16 -22.60
CA VAL A 188 3.17 -11.73 -21.29
C VAL A 188 1.99 -11.54 -20.38
N SER A 189 1.32 -12.61 -20.01
CA SER A 189 0.11 -12.55 -19.20
C SER A 189 0.34 -13.22 -17.85
N ILE A 190 0.16 -12.46 -16.77
CA ILE A 190 0.14 -13.00 -15.42
C ILE A 190 -1.31 -13.37 -15.13
N THR A 191 -1.58 -14.62 -14.84
CA THR A 191 -2.93 -15.09 -14.57
C THR A 191 -2.96 -16.35 -13.72
N HIS A 192 -4.07 -16.55 -13.04
CA HIS A 192 -4.44 -17.79 -12.37
C HIS A 192 -5.71 -18.41 -12.99
N ASP A 193 -6.19 -17.87 -14.12
CA ASP A 193 -7.35 -18.37 -14.86
C ASP A 193 -6.93 -19.50 -15.80
N PRO A 194 -7.30 -20.79 -15.53
CA PRO A 194 -6.92 -21.92 -16.37
C PRO A 194 -7.52 -21.84 -17.78
N ALA A 195 -8.71 -21.24 -17.92
CA ALA A 195 -9.36 -21.08 -19.21
C ALA A 195 -8.59 -20.10 -20.09
N PHE A 196 -8.05 -19.01 -19.50
CA PHE A 196 -7.21 -18.07 -20.20
C PHE A 196 -5.87 -18.70 -20.61
N VAL A 197 -5.25 -19.47 -19.71
CA VAL A 197 -4.02 -20.22 -20.02
C VAL A 197 -4.24 -21.19 -21.18
N ALA A 198 -5.34 -21.93 -21.17
CA ALA A 198 -5.69 -22.86 -22.27
C ALA A 198 -5.96 -22.13 -23.59
N ALA A 199 -6.53 -20.91 -23.54
CA ALA A 199 -6.87 -20.15 -24.73
C ALA A 199 -5.68 -19.39 -25.33
N MET A 200 -4.75 -18.90 -24.49
CA MET A 200 -3.71 -17.95 -24.90
C MET A 200 -2.29 -18.43 -24.62
N GLY A 201 -2.10 -19.42 -23.74
CA GLY A 201 -0.79 -19.86 -23.28
C GLY A 201 -0.06 -20.74 -24.29
N GLN A 202 0.69 -20.15 -25.22
CA GLN A 202 1.63 -20.90 -26.07
C GLN A 202 2.82 -21.40 -25.27
N ARG A 203 3.25 -20.63 -24.28
CA ARG A 203 4.25 -21.01 -23.29
C ARG A 203 3.72 -20.70 -21.89
N VAL A 204 3.91 -21.64 -20.97
CA VAL A 204 3.49 -21.47 -19.57
C VAL A 204 4.73 -21.56 -18.67
N VAL A 205 4.89 -20.57 -17.80
CA VAL A 205 6.02 -20.46 -16.86
C VAL A 205 5.46 -20.36 -15.45
N ASP A 206 5.77 -21.33 -14.60
CA ASP A 206 5.46 -21.21 -13.17
C ASP A 206 6.59 -20.44 -12.46
N LEU A 207 6.27 -19.21 -12.06
CA LEU A 207 7.23 -18.37 -11.35
C LEU A 207 7.67 -19.01 -10.03
N GLY A 208 6.87 -19.91 -9.43
CA GLY A 208 7.22 -20.68 -8.24
C GLY A 208 8.40 -21.62 -8.44
N LEU A 209 8.61 -22.12 -9.65
CA LEU A 209 9.63 -23.09 -10.02
C LEU A 209 10.87 -22.46 -10.68
N VAL A 210 10.77 -21.24 -11.19
CA VAL A 210 11.89 -20.52 -11.80
C VAL A 210 12.93 -20.20 -10.73
N GLY A 211 14.17 -20.64 -10.94
CA GLY A 211 15.29 -20.44 -10.00
C GLY A 211 15.77 -21.72 -9.29
N ILE A 212 15.10 -22.85 -9.46
CA ILE A 212 15.66 -24.16 -9.10
C ILE A 212 16.61 -24.56 -10.25
N ARG A 213 17.92 -24.46 -10.02
CA ARG A 213 18.94 -24.89 -11.00
C ARG A 213 18.73 -26.36 -11.37
N GLY A 214 18.20 -26.57 -12.55
CA GLY A 214 17.94 -27.90 -13.12
C GLY A 214 17.08 -27.72 -14.36
N GLY A 215 17.74 -27.55 -15.50
CA GLY A 215 17.09 -27.31 -16.78
C GLY A 215 16.04 -28.37 -17.10
N GLY A 216 14.87 -27.92 -17.41
CA GLY A 216 13.77 -28.70 -17.94
C GLY A 216 12.89 -27.80 -18.76
N GLU A 217 13.15 -27.71 -20.06
CA GLU A 217 12.15 -27.28 -21.01
C GLU A 217 10.94 -28.21 -20.90
N SER A 218 9.94 -27.81 -20.15
CA SER A 218 8.72 -28.61 -20.02
C SER A 218 7.73 -28.23 -21.12
N ARG A 219 7.96 -28.76 -22.31
CA ARG A 219 6.89 -28.93 -23.33
C ARG A 219 5.74 -29.87 -22.87
N GLY A 220 5.80 -30.37 -21.63
CA GLY A 220 4.87 -31.36 -21.08
C GLY A 220 4.08 -30.97 -19.83
N CYS A 221 4.20 -29.72 -19.30
CA CYS A 221 3.51 -29.33 -18.05
C CYS A 221 2.10 -28.77 -18.22
N ALA A 222 1.55 -28.72 -19.44
CA ALA A 222 0.15 -28.33 -19.62
C ALA A 222 -0.85 -29.35 -18.99
N GLU A 223 -0.47 -30.61 -18.87
CA GLU A 223 -1.33 -31.66 -18.28
C GLU A 223 -1.20 -31.76 -16.75
N SER A 224 -0.06 -31.41 -16.17
CA SER A 224 0.16 -31.52 -14.72
C SER A 224 -0.35 -30.32 -13.91
N ALA A 225 -0.46 -29.13 -14.52
CA ALA A 225 -1.02 -27.93 -13.86
C ALA A 225 -2.56 -27.93 -13.82
N LEU A 226 -3.20 -28.82 -14.57
CA LEU A 226 -4.67 -29.03 -14.60
C LEU A 226 -5.16 -30.04 -13.58
N ALA A 227 -4.28 -30.80 -12.94
CA ALA A 227 -4.62 -31.76 -11.90
C ALA A 227 -4.61 -31.08 -10.51
N SER A 228 -5.55 -30.22 -10.26
CA SER A 228 -5.89 -29.78 -8.90
C SER A 228 -6.95 -30.72 -8.33
N PRO A 229 -6.84 -31.23 -7.09
CA PRO A 229 -7.76 -32.19 -6.49
C PRO A 229 -9.09 -31.56 -6.05
N ARG A 230 -9.78 -30.88 -6.96
CA ARG A 230 -11.11 -30.28 -6.70
C ARG A 230 -12.25 -30.85 -7.54
N ASP A 231 -11.99 -31.79 -8.44
CA ASP A 231 -13.03 -32.37 -9.28
C ASP A 231 -13.77 -33.58 -8.66
N GLU A 232 -13.34 -34.07 -7.50
CA GLU A 232 -14.08 -35.16 -6.82
C GLU A 232 -15.30 -34.73 -6.00
N ALA A 233 -15.51 -33.41 -5.77
CA ALA A 233 -16.63 -32.91 -4.94
C ALA A 233 -17.88 -32.51 -5.75
N TYR A 234 -17.81 -32.48 -7.08
CA TYR A 234 -18.94 -32.02 -7.92
C TYR A 234 -19.60 -33.10 -8.78
N SER A 235 -19.07 -34.32 -8.85
CA SER A 235 -19.69 -35.41 -9.60
C SER A 235 -20.77 -36.21 -8.83
N GLY A 236 -20.99 -35.89 -7.56
CA GLY A 236 -21.92 -36.59 -6.67
C GLY A 236 -23.36 -36.06 -6.65
N CYS A 237 -23.69 -34.99 -7.35
CA CYS A 237 -25.01 -34.33 -7.22
C CYS A 237 -25.85 -34.26 -8.52
N ALA A 238 -25.44 -34.96 -9.59
CA ALA A 238 -26.12 -34.89 -10.90
C ALA A 238 -26.76 -36.22 -11.33
N SER A 239 -26.99 -37.16 -10.43
CA SER A 239 -27.69 -38.42 -10.76
C SER A 239 -28.71 -38.78 -9.70
N ARG A 240 -29.86 -38.09 -9.69
CA ARG A 240 -31.14 -38.59 -9.21
C ARG A 240 -32.22 -37.53 -9.40
N THR A 241 -32.84 -37.50 -10.55
CA THR A 241 -34.29 -37.26 -10.74
C THR A 241 -34.63 -37.43 -12.22
N SER A 242 -34.84 -38.68 -12.58
CA SER A 242 -35.66 -39.04 -13.72
C SER A 242 -36.88 -39.73 -13.14
N VAL A 243 -38.02 -39.09 -13.08
CA VAL A 243 -39.32 -39.75 -13.09
C VAL A 243 -40.36 -38.78 -13.62
N GLY A 244 -41.04 -39.18 -14.71
CA GLY A 244 -42.47 -39.12 -14.88
C GLY A 244 -43.02 -37.82 -15.46
N SER A 245 -43.20 -37.86 -16.76
CA SER A 245 -44.23 -37.10 -17.46
C SER A 245 -45.60 -37.61 -17.05
N GLU A 246 -46.48 -36.76 -16.56
CA GLU A 246 -47.93 -36.88 -16.83
C GLU A 246 -48.62 -35.52 -16.82
N SER A 247 -49.43 -35.37 -17.81
CA SER A 247 -50.30 -34.28 -18.21
C SER A 247 -51.42 -33.99 -17.23
N GLY A 248 -51.85 -32.72 -17.14
CA GLY A 248 -53.11 -32.37 -16.50
C GLY A 248 -53.29 -30.91 -16.19
N ASP A 249 -53.82 -30.23 -17.12
CA ASP A 249 -54.85 -29.21 -17.22
C ASP A 249 -55.23 -28.33 -16.01
N SER A 250 -55.33 -27.03 -16.31
CA SER A 250 -56.34 -26.03 -15.95
C SER A 250 -56.42 -25.39 -14.55
N ALA A 251 -56.49 -24.08 -14.65
CA ALA A 251 -57.37 -23.12 -13.99
C ALA A 251 -57.01 -22.52 -12.61
N ASP A 252 -56.69 -21.29 -12.70
CA ASP A 252 -57.44 -20.13 -12.08
C ASP A 252 -57.43 -19.93 -10.55
N ALA A 253 -57.32 -18.63 -10.23
CA ALA A 253 -57.88 -17.93 -9.07
C ALA A 253 -57.04 -17.71 -7.80
N THR A 254 -56.54 -16.49 -7.69
CA THR A 254 -56.84 -15.45 -6.68
C THR A 254 -57.14 -15.87 -5.21
N ILE A 255 -56.57 -15.07 -4.30
CA ILE A 255 -57.10 -14.55 -3.04
C ILE A 255 -56.24 -14.82 -1.79
N ILE A 256 -55.70 -13.71 -1.28
CA ILE A 256 -55.70 -13.13 0.06
C ILE A 256 -56.06 -14.08 1.23
N GLY A 257 -55.25 -14.04 2.27
CA GLY A 257 -55.64 -14.52 3.59
C GLY A 257 -54.54 -14.47 4.65
N ASP A 258 -54.64 -13.49 5.51
CA ASP A 258 -54.06 -13.37 6.85
C ASP A 258 -54.30 -14.68 7.66
N ALA A 259 -53.32 -15.10 8.45
CA ALA A 259 -53.55 -15.65 9.81
C ALA A 259 -52.24 -16.00 10.56
N THR A 260 -52.01 -15.29 11.57
CA THR A 260 -51.51 -15.60 12.93
C THR A 260 -51.26 -17.08 13.30
N GLY A 261 -50.08 -17.29 13.88
CA GLY A 261 -49.91 -18.12 15.09
C GLY A 261 -49.40 -19.55 14.92
N ALA A 262 -48.25 -19.82 15.49
CA ALA A 262 -47.98 -20.85 16.45
C ALA A 262 -46.55 -21.41 16.40
N ASP A 263 -45.95 -21.47 17.54
CA ASP A 263 -44.66 -22.01 17.93
C ASP A 263 -44.32 -23.42 17.41
N ALA A 264 -43.10 -23.59 16.96
CA ALA A 264 -42.38 -24.88 17.03
C ALA A 264 -40.86 -24.65 17.15
N PRO A 265 -40.12 -25.45 17.91
CA PRO A 265 -38.79 -25.13 18.42
C PRO A 265 -37.70 -25.27 17.37
N ALA A 266 -36.81 -24.30 17.37
CA ALA A 266 -35.60 -24.27 16.54
C ALA A 266 -34.63 -25.35 17.02
N GLY A 267 -34.37 -26.33 16.13
CA GLY A 267 -33.26 -27.26 16.28
C GLY A 267 -31.93 -26.54 16.04
N GLU A 268 -31.07 -26.55 17.04
CA GLU A 268 -29.72 -26.06 16.96
C GLU A 268 -28.89 -26.84 15.93
N VAL A 269 -28.46 -26.16 14.87
CA VAL A 269 -27.42 -26.62 13.94
C VAL A 269 -26.09 -26.16 14.51
N PRO A 270 -25.10 -27.04 14.76
CA PRO A 270 -23.83 -26.60 15.32
C PRO A 270 -23.02 -25.79 14.33
N ALA A 271 -22.85 -24.50 14.61
CA ALA A 271 -22.11 -23.50 13.84
C ALA A 271 -20.57 -23.62 14.04
N SER A 272 -19.98 -24.82 14.03
CA SER A 272 -18.56 -24.95 14.34
C SER A 272 -17.62 -25.32 13.19
N ALA A 273 -18.13 -25.59 11.97
CA ALA A 273 -17.24 -25.99 10.87
C ALA A 273 -17.05 -24.96 9.74
N ALA A 274 -17.96 -23.99 9.59
CA ALA A 274 -17.87 -23.00 8.49
C ALA A 274 -17.08 -21.74 8.81
N THR A 275 -16.86 -21.42 10.08
CA THR A 275 -16.14 -20.19 10.51
C THR A 275 -14.62 -20.34 10.63
N ALA A 276 -14.10 -21.56 10.67
CA ALA A 276 -12.65 -21.78 10.75
C ALA A 276 -11.90 -21.62 9.42
N GLY A 277 -12.61 -21.76 8.28
CA GLY A 277 -12.02 -21.61 6.94
C GLY A 277 -11.90 -20.16 6.47
N ALA A 278 -12.88 -19.30 6.79
CA ALA A 278 -12.91 -17.92 6.34
C ALA A 278 -11.99 -16.97 7.12
N ALA A 279 -11.64 -17.33 8.37
CA ALA A 279 -10.76 -16.52 9.20
C ALA A 279 -9.26 -16.65 8.84
N ARG A 280 -8.88 -17.67 8.04
CA ARG A 280 -7.48 -17.86 7.61
C ARG A 280 -7.11 -17.16 6.31
N MET A 281 -8.07 -16.61 5.56
CA MET A 281 -7.81 -15.99 4.25
C MET A 281 -7.60 -14.48 4.25
N CYS A 282 -7.65 -13.80 5.41
CA CYS A 282 -7.45 -12.34 5.51
C CYS A 282 -6.42 -11.91 6.57
N ALA A 283 -5.41 -12.72 6.82
CA ALA A 283 -4.23 -12.22 7.51
C ALA A 283 -3.27 -11.68 6.44
N PRO A 284 -2.95 -10.37 6.42
CA PRO A 284 -1.80 -9.90 5.65
C PRO A 284 -0.58 -10.56 6.27
N THR A 285 0.01 -11.51 5.56
CA THR A 285 1.31 -12.12 5.86
C THR A 285 2.41 -11.08 5.56
N SER A 286 2.39 -9.95 6.24
CA SER A 286 3.64 -9.29 6.56
C SER A 286 4.21 -10.10 7.73
N ALA A 287 5.15 -10.99 7.44
CA ALA A 287 5.97 -11.59 8.47
C ALA A 287 6.57 -10.45 9.30
N ARG A 288 5.91 -10.13 10.43
CA ARG A 288 6.41 -9.16 11.39
C ARG A 288 7.77 -9.67 11.82
N ALA A 289 8.84 -9.00 11.41
CA ALA A 289 10.16 -9.24 11.97
C ALA A 289 10.03 -9.32 13.49
N PRO A 290 10.62 -10.32 14.15
CA PRO A 290 10.46 -10.53 15.58
C PRO A 290 10.81 -9.24 16.31
N ARG A 291 9.87 -8.69 17.05
CA ARG A 291 10.07 -7.48 17.84
C ARG A 291 11.12 -7.80 18.90
N ARG A 292 12.35 -7.30 18.72
CA ARG A 292 13.44 -7.41 19.67
C ARG A 292 13.40 -6.18 20.59
N GLY A 293 13.56 -6.35 21.90
CA GLY A 293 13.59 -5.29 22.91
C GLY A 293 12.45 -5.34 23.93
N LEU A 294 12.65 -4.69 25.06
CA LEU A 294 11.68 -4.65 26.18
C LEU A 294 10.38 -3.95 25.78
N LEU A 295 10.46 -2.92 24.91
CA LEU A 295 9.29 -2.20 24.41
C LEU A 295 8.36 -3.07 23.56
N ALA A 296 8.83 -4.19 22.99
CA ALA A 296 7.98 -5.11 22.23
C ALA A 296 6.81 -5.69 23.04
N ARG A 297 6.94 -5.70 24.36
CA ARG A 297 5.96 -6.27 25.31
C ARG A 297 5.03 -5.22 25.92
N THR A 298 5.28 -3.91 25.68
CA THR A 298 4.52 -2.82 26.27
C THR A 298 3.37 -2.37 25.39
N ASN A 299 2.30 -1.89 26.04
CA ASN A 299 1.12 -1.37 25.39
C ASN A 299 1.42 -0.02 24.69
N PRO A 300 0.94 0.23 23.46
CA PRO A 300 1.14 1.50 22.77
C PRO A 300 0.65 2.73 23.56
N VAL A 301 -0.49 2.61 24.25
CA VAL A 301 -1.02 3.70 25.09
C VAL A 301 -0.08 4.01 26.27
N ALA A 302 0.47 2.97 26.90
CA ALA A 302 1.44 3.16 27.99
C ALA A 302 2.72 3.87 27.49
N ARG A 303 3.16 3.64 26.24
CA ARG A 303 4.32 4.32 25.66
C ARG A 303 4.05 5.81 25.42
N VAL A 304 2.86 6.16 24.92
CA VAL A 304 2.46 7.57 24.74
C VAL A 304 2.34 8.26 26.10
N LEU A 305 1.72 7.60 27.07
CA LEU A 305 1.62 8.14 28.43
C LEU A 305 2.99 8.32 29.07
N ALA A 306 3.88 7.34 28.93
CA ALA A 306 5.25 7.42 29.42
C ALA A 306 6.02 8.59 28.76
N LEU A 307 5.83 8.80 27.45
CA LEU A 307 6.42 9.94 26.76
C LEU A 307 5.93 11.28 27.35
N LEU A 308 4.62 11.44 27.53
CA LEU A 308 4.05 12.66 28.10
C LEU A 308 4.55 12.91 29.53
N VAL A 309 4.61 11.86 30.35
CA VAL A 309 5.07 11.94 31.72
C VAL A 309 6.57 12.25 31.80
N ALA A 310 7.38 11.71 30.90
CA ALA A 310 8.82 12.00 30.85
C ALA A 310 9.13 13.41 30.36
N THR A 311 8.38 13.92 29.39
CA THR A 311 8.71 15.19 28.73
C THR A 311 8.09 16.41 29.41
N THR A 312 6.84 16.32 29.92
CA THR A 312 6.12 17.46 30.48
C THR A 312 6.84 18.15 31.66
N PRO A 313 7.38 17.41 32.67
CA PRO A 313 8.09 18.05 33.77
C PRO A 313 9.37 18.76 33.33
N LEU A 314 10.05 18.27 32.28
CA LEU A 314 11.26 18.90 31.76
C LEU A 314 10.96 20.26 31.11
N LEU A 315 9.72 20.57 30.71
CA LEU A 315 9.36 21.87 30.15
C LEU A 315 9.28 22.98 31.23
N ILE A 316 9.28 22.63 32.51
CA ILE A 316 9.13 23.59 33.63
C ILE A 316 10.42 24.37 33.90
N SER A 317 11.61 23.77 33.63
CA SER A 317 12.90 24.39 33.92
C SER A 317 13.69 24.73 32.63
N ILE A 318 14.55 25.75 32.65
CA ILE A 318 15.39 26.15 31.48
C ILE A 318 16.88 25.93 31.76
N ASP A 319 17.24 25.15 32.73
CA ASP A 319 18.62 24.89 33.08
C ASP A 319 19.29 23.80 32.24
N PRO A 320 20.57 23.89 31.89
CA PRO A 320 21.27 22.86 31.12
C PRO A 320 21.55 21.59 31.94
N VAL A 321 21.56 21.69 33.29
CA VAL A 321 21.87 20.57 34.17
C VAL A 321 20.73 19.55 34.14
N SER A 322 19.47 19.96 34.32
CA SER A 322 18.32 19.07 34.25
C SER A 322 18.20 18.43 32.85
N ALA A 323 18.38 19.24 31.79
CA ALA A 323 18.34 18.74 30.42
C ALA A 323 19.46 17.72 30.13
N GLY A 324 20.68 18.00 30.61
CA GLY A 324 21.83 17.10 30.44
C GLY A 324 21.69 15.78 31.20
N VAL A 325 21.21 15.82 32.44
CA VAL A 325 20.96 14.58 33.26
C VAL A 325 19.84 13.75 32.64
N ALA A 326 18.72 14.38 32.23
CA ALA A 326 17.64 13.68 31.56
C ALA A 326 18.13 13.00 30.28
N LEU A 327 18.84 13.74 29.43
CA LEU A 327 19.40 13.23 28.18
C LEU A 327 20.37 12.06 28.41
N ALA A 328 21.24 12.13 29.43
CA ALA A 328 22.17 11.06 29.75
C ALA A 328 21.43 9.77 30.17
N LEU A 329 20.41 9.89 31.02
CA LEU A 329 19.58 8.76 31.45
C LEU A 329 18.80 8.16 30.27
N GLU A 330 18.22 9.00 29.41
CA GLU A 330 17.49 8.56 28.22
C GLU A 330 18.39 7.82 27.23
N LEU A 331 19.58 8.37 26.94
CA LEU A 331 20.55 7.72 26.05
C LEU A 331 21.02 6.37 26.58
N ALA A 332 21.20 6.24 27.90
CA ALA A 332 21.54 4.97 28.53
C ALA A 332 20.42 3.91 28.34
N LEU A 333 19.16 4.34 28.21
CA LEU A 333 18.00 3.45 28.02
C LEU A 333 17.67 3.16 26.55
N VAL A 334 18.16 3.94 25.58
CA VAL A 334 17.92 3.73 24.14
C VAL A 334 18.25 2.30 23.67
N PRO A 335 19.37 1.66 24.08
CA PRO A 335 19.68 0.29 23.65
C PRO A 335 18.63 -0.73 24.08
N LEU A 336 17.97 -0.52 25.23
CA LEU A 336 16.91 -1.39 25.76
C LEU A 336 15.60 -1.28 24.96
N SER A 337 15.42 -0.20 24.21
CA SER A 337 14.23 0.01 23.36
C SER A 337 14.12 -1.01 22.22
N GLY A 338 15.24 -1.57 21.76
CA GLY A 338 15.30 -2.50 20.64
C GLY A 338 15.24 -1.81 19.27
N VAL A 339 15.40 -0.49 19.23
CA VAL A 339 15.55 0.30 18.00
C VAL A 339 16.96 0.08 17.46
N SER A 340 17.12 -0.26 16.18
CA SER A 340 18.45 -0.40 15.58
C SER A 340 19.17 0.95 15.52
N ALA A 341 20.48 0.97 15.79
CA ALA A 341 21.28 2.20 15.77
C ALA A 341 21.16 2.98 14.46
N ARG A 342 21.11 2.27 13.32
CA ARG A 342 20.93 2.90 12.00
C ARG A 342 19.55 3.58 11.86
N SER A 343 18.48 2.91 12.30
CA SER A 343 17.13 3.49 12.26
C SER A 343 17.00 4.68 13.20
N PHE A 344 17.61 4.58 14.39
CA PHE A 344 17.67 5.68 15.35
C PHE A 344 18.41 6.89 14.77
N ALA A 345 19.61 6.71 14.22
CA ALA A 345 20.40 7.77 13.61
C ALA A 345 19.65 8.47 12.46
N LEU A 346 19.01 7.70 11.57
CA LEU A 346 18.20 8.27 10.48
C LEU A 346 17.03 9.12 10.99
N LYS A 347 16.36 8.69 12.05
CA LYS A 347 15.24 9.43 12.65
C LYS A 347 15.70 10.63 13.48
N ALA A 348 16.91 10.59 14.02
CA ALA A 348 17.54 11.69 14.74
C ALA A 348 18.19 12.75 13.82
N THR A 349 18.32 12.49 12.50
CA THR A 349 18.92 13.46 11.56
C THR A 349 18.25 14.84 11.59
N PRO A 350 16.91 14.99 11.60
CA PRO A 350 16.30 16.32 11.70
C PRO A 350 16.65 17.04 13.01
N LEU A 351 16.79 16.29 14.11
CA LEU A 351 17.19 16.83 15.41
C LEU A 351 18.65 17.33 15.38
N ALA A 352 19.54 16.60 14.70
CA ALA A 352 20.95 17.00 14.55
C ALA A 352 21.12 18.36 13.82
N VAL A 353 20.11 18.78 13.07
CA VAL A 353 20.07 20.12 12.44
C VAL A 353 19.29 21.11 13.30
N ALA A 354 18.12 20.72 13.81
CA ALA A 354 17.24 21.62 14.54
C ALA A 354 17.79 22.07 15.91
N ALA A 355 18.43 21.16 16.66
CA ALA A 355 18.95 21.47 17.99
C ALA A 355 20.13 22.48 17.94
N PRO A 356 21.14 22.33 17.08
CA PRO A 356 22.18 23.37 16.93
C PRO A 356 21.63 24.70 16.40
N LEU A 357 20.67 24.68 15.49
CA LEU A 357 20.06 25.89 14.94
C LEU A 357 19.27 26.65 16.01
N GLY A 358 18.50 25.96 16.84
CA GLY A 358 17.80 26.51 17.99
C GLY A 358 18.75 27.08 19.05
N ALA A 359 19.82 26.34 19.38
CA ALA A 359 20.86 26.77 20.27
C ALA A 359 21.59 28.04 19.74
N LEU A 360 21.91 28.07 18.44
CA LEU A 360 22.53 29.23 17.78
C LEU A 360 21.63 30.48 17.83
N SER A 361 20.32 30.28 17.60
CA SER A 361 19.36 31.39 17.71
C SER A 361 19.36 32.01 19.12
N MET A 362 19.35 31.14 20.15
CA MET A 362 19.41 31.63 21.54
C MET A 362 20.76 32.24 21.89
N LEU A 363 21.84 31.69 21.36
CA LEU A 363 23.19 32.25 21.57
C LEU A 363 23.30 33.70 21.08
N LEU A 364 22.67 34.00 19.93
CA LEU A 364 22.77 35.31 19.28
C LEU A 364 21.73 36.33 19.76
N TYR A 365 20.51 35.87 20.11
CA TYR A 365 19.36 36.75 20.35
C TYR A 365 18.78 36.68 21.76
N ALA A 366 19.40 35.92 22.69
CA ALA A 366 18.97 35.96 24.08
C ALA A 366 19.34 37.32 24.72
N SER A 367 18.54 37.70 25.73
CA SER A 367 18.85 38.93 26.51
C SER A 367 20.26 38.85 27.10
N PRO A 368 21.11 39.86 26.87
CA PRO A 368 22.47 39.86 27.39
C PRO A 368 22.47 39.89 28.92
N GLY A 369 23.27 39.00 29.52
CA GLY A 369 23.44 38.94 30.98
C GLY A 369 24.84 38.44 31.33
N GLY A 370 25.45 38.98 32.39
CA GLY A 370 26.83 38.69 32.78
C GLY A 370 27.84 39.33 31.85
N ARG A 371 29.00 38.69 31.65
CA ARG A 371 30.05 39.21 30.75
C ARG A 371 29.63 39.09 29.29
N VAL A 372 29.69 40.18 28.54
CA VAL A 372 29.49 40.21 27.09
C VAL A 372 30.84 39.97 26.42
N PHE A 373 30.91 38.91 25.60
CA PHE A 373 32.12 38.53 24.86
C PHE A 373 32.18 39.14 23.47
N TRP A 374 31.02 39.36 22.84
CA TRP A 374 30.91 39.85 21.48
C TRP A 374 29.53 40.48 21.27
N GLU A 375 29.52 41.62 20.58
CA GLU A 375 28.28 42.35 20.26
C GLU A 375 28.35 42.89 18.84
N PHE A 376 27.31 42.64 18.06
CA PHE A 376 27.17 43.16 16.70
C PHE A 376 25.68 43.41 16.39
N GLY A 377 25.26 44.67 16.48
CA GLY A 377 23.88 45.06 16.28
C GLY A 377 22.90 44.38 17.26
N PRO A 378 21.89 43.67 16.80
CA PRO A 378 20.94 42.97 17.67
C PRO A 378 21.48 41.64 18.24
N ALA A 379 22.65 41.18 17.79
CA ALA A 379 23.25 39.92 18.24
C ALA A 379 24.32 40.20 19.30
N ALA A 380 24.18 39.53 20.48
CA ALA A 380 25.14 39.67 21.58
C ALA A 380 25.44 38.30 22.21
N ILE A 381 26.71 37.93 22.23
CA ILE A 381 27.17 36.71 22.92
C ILE A 381 27.59 37.08 24.33
N SER A 382 26.81 36.59 25.31
CA SER A 382 27.08 36.81 26.73
C SER A 382 27.19 35.45 27.46
N GLU A 383 27.70 35.48 28.67
CA GLU A 383 27.77 34.28 29.53
C GLU A 383 26.39 33.65 29.70
N HIS A 384 25.37 34.49 29.91
CA HIS A 384 23.99 34.00 30.05
C HIS A 384 23.44 33.38 28.75
N SER A 385 23.73 33.97 27.58
CA SER A 385 23.29 33.46 26.30
C SER A 385 23.92 32.09 25.96
N ILE A 386 25.17 31.84 26.39
CA ILE A 386 25.84 30.54 26.24
C ILE A 386 25.14 29.48 27.07
N TRP A 387 24.84 29.75 28.35
CA TRP A 387 24.13 28.82 29.22
C TRP A 387 22.72 28.52 28.72
N LEU A 388 21.98 29.50 28.25
CA LEU A 388 20.66 29.33 27.65
C LEU A 388 20.73 28.52 26.35
N ALA A 389 21.67 28.81 25.47
CA ALA A 389 21.84 28.05 24.22
C ALA A 389 22.14 26.59 24.48
N LEU A 390 23.05 26.29 25.44
CA LEU A 390 23.36 24.92 25.86
C LEU A 390 22.12 24.24 26.45
N GLY A 391 21.40 24.92 27.36
CA GLY A 391 20.19 24.39 27.99
C GLY A 391 19.10 24.04 26.98
N ILE A 392 18.84 24.90 25.99
CA ILE A 392 17.84 24.69 24.95
C ILE A 392 18.28 23.59 23.99
N GLY A 393 19.54 23.56 23.56
CA GLY A 393 20.06 22.52 22.70
C GLY A 393 19.95 21.12 23.32
N LEU A 394 20.38 20.97 24.58
CA LEU A 394 20.24 19.71 25.35
C LEU A 394 18.78 19.33 25.56
N ARG A 395 17.92 20.31 25.83
CA ARG A 395 16.49 20.09 26.05
C ARG A 395 15.78 19.60 24.79
N MET A 396 16.07 20.20 23.63
CA MET A 396 15.53 19.70 22.37
C MET A 396 15.90 18.23 22.16
N CYS A 397 17.12 17.83 22.51
CA CYS A 397 17.54 16.43 22.46
C CYS A 397 16.76 15.57 23.46
N ALA A 398 16.64 15.99 24.72
CA ALA A 398 15.94 15.27 25.78
C ALA A 398 14.43 15.12 25.52
N LEU A 399 13.79 16.03 24.78
CA LEU A 399 12.38 15.89 24.40
C LEU A 399 12.15 14.96 23.21
N VAL A 400 13.07 14.95 22.23
CA VAL A 400 12.87 14.24 20.95
C VAL A 400 13.39 12.79 21.01
N ILE A 401 14.47 12.53 21.76
CA ILE A 401 15.06 11.17 21.86
C ILE A 401 14.08 10.14 22.42
N PRO A 402 13.38 10.39 23.56
CA PRO A 402 12.38 9.45 24.05
C PRO A 402 11.21 9.29 23.08
N ALA A 403 10.82 10.33 22.35
CA ALA A 403 9.78 10.21 21.31
C ALA A 403 10.22 9.25 20.19
N ILE A 404 11.46 9.35 19.69
CA ILE A 404 11.99 8.41 18.70
C ILE A 404 12.02 6.98 19.24
N ALA A 405 12.44 6.77 20.49
CA ALA A 405 12.57 5.46 21.09
C ALA A 405 11.20 4.80 21.40
N LEU A 406 10.27 5.56 21.98
CA LEU A 406 8.98 5.04 22.46
C LEU A 406 7.93 4.90 21.35
N LEU A 407 7.92 5.82 20.37
CA LEU A 407 6.93 5.81 19.30
C LEU A 407 7.37 4.97 18.08
N ASP A 408 8.59 4.41 18.07
CA ASP A 408 9.04 3.56 16.97
C ASP A 408 8.10 2.36 16.78
N ARG A 409 7.66 2.15 15.53
CA ARG A 409 6.87 0.97 15.10
C ARG A 409 5.61 0.71 15.94
N ILE A 410 4.92 1.75 16.40
CA ILE A 410 3.59 1.59 16.97
C ILE A 410 2.62 1.18 15.86
N ASP A 411 1.87 0.09 16.08
CA ASP A 411 0.78 -0.30 15.20
C ASP A 411 -0.44 0.61 15.47
N PRO A 412 -0.94 1.35 14.47
CA PRO A 412 -2.11 2.19 14.66
C PRO A 412 -3.35 1.43 15.16
N THR A 413 -3.48 0.13 14.82
CA THR A 413 -4.59 -0.71 15.26
C THR A 413 -4.50 -1.01 16.75
N ASP A 414 -3.31 -1.43 17.23
CA ASP A 414 -3.08 -1.69 18.66
C ASP A 414 -3.23 -0.39 19.48
N MET A 415 -2.87 0.77 18.89
CA MET A 415 -3.09 2.09 19.50
C MET A 415 -4.58 2.40 19.63
N GLY A 416 -5.36 2.21 18.57
CA GLY A 416 -6.81 2.43 18.58
C GLY A 416 -7.52 1.54 19.58
N ASP A 417 -7.18 0.24 19.62
CA ASP A 417 -7.73 -0.69 20.61
C ASP A 417 -7.41 -0.25 22.04
N GLY A 418 -6.19 0.22 22.28
CA GLY A 418 -5.78 0.74 23.59
C GLY A 418 -6.49 2.02 24.00
N LEU A 419 -6.65 2.99 23.07
CA LEU A 419 -7.36 4.24 23.34
C LEU A 419 -8.84 4.00 23.71
N ALA A 420 -9.49 3.07 23.03
CA ALA A 420 -10.89 2.77 23.29
C ALA A 420 -11.10 1.92 24.55
N GLN A 421 -10.21 0.97 24.85
CA GLN A 421 -10.40 0.02 25.95
C GLN A 421 -9.75 0.46 27.26
N ILE A 422 -8.61 1.16 27.24
CA ILE A 422 -7.87 1.60 28.43
C ILE A 422 -8.29 3.02 28.83
N LEU A 423 -8.31 3.95 27.86
CA LEU A 423 -8.70 5.34 28.13
C LEU A 423 -10.20 5.57 28.02
N HIS A 424 -10.98 4.53 27.69
CA HIS A 424 -12.44 4.58 27.54
C HIS A 424 -12.90 5.69 26.59
N LEU A 425 -12.10 6.03 25.59
CA LEU A 425 -12.50 7.01 24.59
C LEU A 425 -13.63 6.45 23.73
N PRO A 426 -14.55 7.31 23.26
CA PRO A 426 -15.66 6.89 22.41
C PRO A 426 -15.15 6.11 21.18
N ALA A 427 -15.68 4.90 20.97
CA ALA A 427 -15.17 3.99 19.92
C ALA A 427 -15.34 4.58 18.51
N ARG A 428 -16.37 5.43 18.28
CA ARG A 428 -16.62 6.02 16.95
C ARG A 428 -15.47 6.90 16.45
N PRO A 429 -15.01 7.96 17.16
CA PRO A 429 -13.89 8.79 16.72
C PRO A 429 -12.58 8.01 16.67
N VAL A 430 -12.35 7.05 17.59
CA VAL A 430 -11.14 6.21 17.58
C VAL A 430 -11.07 5.36 16.32
N LEU A 431 -12.18 4.73 15.93
CA LEU A 431 -12.22 3.92 14.71
C LEU A 431 -12.17 4.77 13.45
N ALA A 432 -12.78 5.96 13.46
CA ALA A 432 -12.68 6.89 12.34
C ALA A 432 -11.24 7.38 12.13
N SER A 433 -10.53 7.72 13.21
CA SER A 433 -9.12 8.12 13.13
C SER A 433 -8.21 6.97 12.68
N LEU A 434 -8.48 5.73 13.14
CA LEU A 434 -7.77 4.54 12.70
C LEU A 434 -8.00 4.27 11.20
N ALA A 435 -9.25 4.42 10.73
CA ALA A 435 -9.59 4.33 9.31
C ALA A 435 -8.86 5.39 8.49
N GLY A 436 -8.80 6.64 8.98
CA GLY A 436 -8.04 7.74 8.37
C GLY A 436 -6.53 7.45 8.29
N ALA A 437 -5.93 6.98 9.37
CA ALA A 437 -4.51 6.59 9.39
C ALA A 437 -4.21 5.47 8.38
N ARG A 438 -5.11 4.49 8.25
CA ARG A 438 -4.99 3.41 7.27
C ARG A 438 -5.16 3.91 5.83
N MET A 439 -6.07 4.88 5.61
CA MET A 439 -6.24 5.54 4.32
C MET A 439 -4.97 6.26 3.87
N THR A 440 -4.22 6.90 4.77
CA THR A 440 -2.96 7.59 4.44
C THR A 440 -1.93 6.63 3.84
N SER A 441 -1.77 5.43 4.42
CA SER A 441 -0.84 4.43 3.89
C SER A 441 -1.28 3.88 2.52
N LEU A 442 -2.59 3.72 2.31
CA LEU A 442 -3.17 3.32 1.03
C LEU A 442 -2.97 4.42 -0.03
N MET A 443 -3.17 5.69 0.33
CA MET A 443 -2.92 6.83 -0.55
C MET A 443 -1.47 6.87 -1.05
N ALA A 444 -0.49 6.58 -0.17
CA ALA A 444 0.91 6.51 -0.55
C ALA A 444 1.19 5.36 -1.55
N ALA A 445 0.50 4.23 -1.42
CA ALA A 445 0.58 3.13 -2.38
C ALA A 445 -0.09 3.49 -3.71
N ASP A 446 -1.27 4.11 -3.66
CA ASP A 446 -2.01 4.58 -4.83
C ASP A 446 -1.20 5.63 -5.63
N TRP A 447 -0.51 6.54 -4.93
CA TRP A 447 0.39 7.51 -5.57
C TRP A 447 1.47 6.82 -6.41
N LYS A 448 2.16 5.83 -5.84
CA LYS A 448 3.17 5.06 -6.56
C LYS A 448 2.59 4.28 -7.74
N ALA A 449 1.37 3.77 -7.61
CA ALA A 449 0.67 3.08 -8.70
C ALA A 449 0.33 4.04 -9.85
N LEU A 450 -0.19 5.24 -9.53
CA LEU A 450 -0.45 6.30 -10.50
C LEU A 450 0.82 6.78 -11.22
N GLU A 451 1.94 6.92 -10.51
CA GLU A 451 3.21 7.31 -11.09
C GLU A 451 3.71 6.26 -12.10
N ARG A 452 3.63 4.98 -11.75
CA ARG A 452 3.97 3.87 -12.65
C ARG A 452 3.05 3.83 -13.86
N ALA A 453 1.74 3.98 -13.65
CA ALA A 453 0.76 4.00 -14.74
C ALA A 453 1.03 5.14 -15.73
N ARG A 454 1.39 6.32 -15.25
CA ARG A 454 1.78 7.46 -16.09
C ARG A 454 3.05 7.19 -16.88
N ARG A 455 4.04 6.56 -16.25
CA ARG A 455 5.26 6.15 -16.94
C ARG A 455 4.94 5.16 -18.06
N ALA A 456 4.13 4.15 -17.79
CA ALA A 456 3.69 3.16 -18.80
C ALA A 456 2.88 3.78 -19.95
N ARG A 457 2.21 4.93 -19.72
CA ARG A 457 1.40 5.66 -20.70
C ARG A 457 2.16 6.77 -21.44
N GLY A 458 3.50 6.82 -21.35
CA GLY A 458 4.33 7.78 -22.04
C GLY A 458 4.27 9.23 -21.54
N VAL A 459 3.59 9.48 -20.40
CA VAL A 459 3.39 10.83 -19.84
C VAL A 459 4.11 11.04 -18.51
N GLY A 460 5.02 10.13 -18.14
CA GLY A 460 5.76 10.18 -16.87
C GLY A 460 6.85 11.26 -16.82
N ASP A 461 7.34 11.72 -17.97
CA ASP A 461 8.47 12.66 -18.08
C ASP A 461 8.06 14.15 -17.97
N ALA A 462 6.80 14.43 -17.63
CA ALA A 462 6.32 15.80 -17.43
C ALA A 462 6.99 16.47 -16.23
N SER A 463 7.01 17.83 -16.21
CA SER A 463 7.56 18.58 -15.07
C SER A 463 6.95 18.14 -13.74
N ARG A 464 7.76 18.03 -12.69
CA ARG A 464 7.37 17.54 -11.36
C ARG A 464 6.12 18.23 -10.81
N ILE A 465 6.01 19.55 -10.99
CA ILE A 465 4.86 20.34 -10.49
C ILE A 465 3.59 19.96 -11.24
N ARG A 466 3.62 19.89 -12.58
CA ARG A 466 2.45 19.54 -13.40
C ARG A 466 2.01 18.08 -13.15
N SER A 467 2.97 17.18 -12.99
CA SER A 467 2.73 15.78 -12.64
C SER A 467 2.10 15.66 -11.25
N PHE A 468 2.58 16.44 -10.28
CA PHE A 468 2.03 16.49 -8.92
C PHE A 468 0.58 16.98 -8.90
N LEU A 469 0.28 18.11 -9.55
CA LEU A 469 -1.09 18.67 -9.57
C LEU A 469 -2.10 17.70 -10.21
N ARG A 470 -1.76 17.12 -11.36
CA ARG A 470 -2.62 16.13 -12.02
C ARG A 470 -2.76 14.85 -11.18
N GLY A 471 -1.68 14.41 -10.50
CA GLY A 471 -1.69 13.26 -9.61
C GLY A 471 -2.57 13.46 -8.39
N SER A 472 -2.49 14.63 -7.79
CA SER A 472 -3.27 14.98 -6.61
C SER A 472 -4.77 14.96 -6.88
N PHE A 473 -5.21 15.43 -8.06
CA PHE A 473 -6.62 15.35 -8.45
C PHE A 473 -7.10 13.90 -8.60
N SER A 474 -6.34 13.06 -9.30
CA SER A 474 -6.68 11.62 -9.45
C SER A 474 -6.72 10.93 -8.09
N LEU A 475 -5.73 11.21 -7.22
CA LEU A 475 -5.67 10.66 -5.87
C LEU A 475 -6.87 11.09 -5.01
N LEU A 476 -7.32 12.35 -5.14
CA LEU A 476 -8.52 12.86 -4.45
C LEU A 476 -9.78 12.08 -4.89
N VAL A 477 -9.94 11.82 -6.18
CA VAL A 477 -11.06 11.02 -6.71
C VAL A 477 -11.03 9.60 -6.12
N PHE A 478 -9.86 8.96 -6.09
CA PHE A 478 -9.71 7.63 -5.46
C PHE A 478 -9.99 7.65 -3.96
N ALA A 479 -9.53 8.69 -3.25
CA ALA A 479 -9.79 8.86 -1.83
C ALA A 479 -11.29 8.96 -1.53
N LEU A 480 -12.01 9.81 -2.26
CA LEU A 480 -13.46 9.98 -2.11
C LEU A 480 -14.22 8.68 -2.41
N ARG A 481 -13.86 8.00 -3.49
CA ARG A 481 -14.51 6.72 -3.85
C ARG A 481 -14.25 5.62 -2.82
N ARG A 482 -13.01 5.50 -2.35
CA ARG A 482 -12.64 4.50 -1.34
C ARG A 482 -13.26 4.79 0.01
N SER A 483 -13.34 6.08 0.41
CA SER A 483 -14.00 6.47 1.64
C SER A 483 -15.51 6.18 1.60
N GLY A 484 -16.18 6.40 0.47
CA GLY A 484 -17.59 6.02 0.29
C GLY A 484 -17.80 4.50 0.44
N LYS A 485 -16.98 3.67 -0.22
CA LYS A 485 -17.04 2.20 -0.06
C LYS A 485 -16.74 1.76 1.37
N LEU A 486 -15.80 2.44 2.05
CA LEU A 486 -15.47 2.14 3.44
C LEU A 486 -16.65 2.50 4.36
N ALA A 487 -17.27 3.65 4.16
CA ALA A 487 -18.44 4.09 4.95
C ALA A 487 -19.59 3.08 4.86
N THR A 488 -20.00 2.70 3.64
CA THR A 488 -21.05 1.69 3.43
C THR A 488 -20.71 0.33 4.02
N THR A 489 -19.44 -0.11 3.91
CA THR A 489 -18.99 -1.38 4.53
C THR A 489 -18.98 -1.29 6.06
N MET A 490 -18.63 -0.16 6.63
CA MET A 490 -18.65 0.04 8.08
C MET A 490 -20.10 0.05 8.61
N GLU A 491 -21.01 0.73 7.92
CA GLU A 491 -22.45 0.73 8.23
C GLU A 491 -23.04 -0.67 8.15
N ALA A 492 -22.77 -1.42 7.08
CA ALA A 492 -23.20 -2.81 6.93
C ALA A 492 -22.66 -3.75 8.03
N ARG A 493 -21.51 -3.41 8.64
CA ARG A 493 -20.94 -4.11 9.79
C ARG A 493 -21.41 -3.58 11.15
N GLY A 494 -22.47 -2.76 11.17
CA GLY A 494 -23.06 -2.21 12.40
C GLY A 494 -22.27 -1.05 13.01
N PHE A 495 -21.46 -0.32 12.22
CA PHE A 495 -20.85 0.89 12.72
C PHE A 495 -21.92 1.94 13.00
N GLY A 496 -22.01 2.41 14.24
CA GLY A 496 -23.05 3.36 14.67
C GLY A 496 -24.31 2.71 15.26
N ALA A 497 -24.44 1.38 15.24
CA ALA A 497 -25.54 0.70 15.91
C ALA A 497 -25.57 0.99 17.42
N LYS A 498 -26.78 1.01 17.99
CA LYS A 498 -27.00 1.13 19.45
C LYS A 498 -26.74 -0.24 20.07
N GLY A 499 -25.72 -0.40 20.88
CA GLY A 499 -25.39 -1.65 21.56
C GLY A 499 -24.01 -1.63 22.20
N GLN A 500 -23.76 -2.55 23.13
CA GLN A 500 -22.44 -2.74 23.71
C GLN A 500 -21.52 -3.42 22.68
N ARG A 501 -20.39 -2.78 22.43
CA ARG A 501 -19.40 -3.29 21.49
C ARG A 501 -18.52 -4.35 22.13
N THR A 502 -18.34 -5.48 21.45
CA THR A 502 -17.34 -6.50 21.80
C THR A 502 -16.04 -6.25 21.07
N TRP A 503 -14.92 -6.58 21.69
CA TRP A 503 -13.59 -6.38 21.13
C TRP A 503 -12.95 -7.72 20.77
N ALA A 504 -12.55 -7.88 19.52
CA ALA A 504 -11.89 -9.08 19.03
C ALA A 504 -10.47 -9.25 19.62
N ARG A 505 -9.83 -8.13 20.03
CA ARG A 505 -8.50 -8.11 20.63
C ARG A 505 -8.55 -7.33 21.94
N PRO A 506 -8.39 -8.02 23.09
CA PRO A 506 -8.33 -7.33 24.38
C PRO A 506 -6.99 -6.60 24.53
N SER A 507 -7.07 -5.30 24.82
CA SER A 507 -5.90 -4.47 25.13
C SER A 507 -5.79 -4.35 26.66
N ARG A 508 -4.75 -4.95 27.24
CA ARG A 508 -4.55 -4.96 28.71
C ARG A 508 -3.21 -4.34 29.05
N LEU A 509 -3.16 -3.60 30.15
CA LEU A 509 -1.92 -3.15 30.75
C LEU A 509 -1.22 -4.34 31.42
N ARG A 510 0.09 -4.39 31.33
CA ARG A 510 0.96 -5.43 31.89
C ARG A 510 1.93 -4.83 32.90
N ALA A 511 2.57 -5.65 33.71
CA ALA A 511 3.62 -5.20 34.62
C ALA A 511 4.74 -4.43 33.91
N ALA A 512 5.07 -4.80 32.69
CA ALA A 512 6.04 -4.07 31.85
C ALA A 512 5.63 -2.61 31.56
N ASP A 513 4.33 -2.33 31.47
CA ASP A 513 3.80 -0.98 31.26
C ASP A 513 3.95 -0.13 32.52
N ALA A 514 3.71 -0.73 33.70
CA ALA A 514 3.91 -0.06 34.96
C ALA A 514 5.39 0.28 35.21
N VAL A 515 6.31 -0.62 34.88
CA VAL A 515 7.76 -0.37 34.92
C VAL A 515 8.14 0.76 33.97
N LEU A 516 7.61 0.78 32.74
CA LEU A 516 7.88 1.85 31.76
C LEU A 516 7.43 3.21 32.30
N ILE A 517 6.22 3.29 32.87
CA ILE A 517 5.70 4.54 33.45
C ILE A 517 6.53 4.96 34.67
N ALA A 518 6.93 4.02 35.55
CA ALA A 518 7.77 4.33 36.68
C ALA A 518 9.14 4.90 36.26
N VAL A 519 9.76 4.34 35.23
CA VAL A 519 11.00 4.86 34.65
C VAL A 519 10.77 6.26 34.05
N ALA A 520 9.66 6.47 33.34
CA ALA A 520 9.30 7.75 32.76
C ALA A 520 9.06 8.86 33.79
N VAL A 521 8.59 8.51 34.98
CA VAL A 521 8.48 9.43 36.14
C VAL A 521 9.86 9.68 36.78
N ALA A 522 10.66 8.63 36.93
CA ALA A 522 11.95 8.70 37.62
C ALA A 522 12.97 9.60 36.90
N ILE A 523 13.01 9.56 35.55
CA ILE A 523 13.96 10.35 34.74
C ILE A 523 13.84 11.84 35.04
N PRO A 524 12.67 12.51 34.81
CA PRO A 524 12.55 13.93 35.09
C PRO A 524 12.65 14.27 36.56
N ALA A 525 12.18 13.38 37.47
CA ALA A 525 12.31 13.58 38.92
C ALA A 525 13.78 13.64 39.35
N ILE A 526 14.62 12.70 38.87
CA ILE A 526 16.06 12.69 39.15
C ILE A 526 16.71 13.93 38.53
N ALA A 527 16.39 14.26 37.28
CA ALA A 527 16.96 15.39 36.55
C ALA A 527 16.67 16.72 37.25
N LEU A 528 15.44 16.94 37.69
CA LEU A 528 15.04 18.15 38.42
C LEU A 528 15.65 18.18 39.84
N ALA A 529 15.70 17.04 40.55
CA ALA A 529 16.31 16.96 41.85
C ALA A 529 17.81 17.32 41.80
N VAL A 530 18.55 16.81 40.80
CA VAL A 530 19.96 17.15 40.60
C VAL A 530 20.14 18.62 40.28
N SER A 531 19.26 19.21 39.45
CA SER A 531 19.31 20.65 39.14
C SER A 531 19.06 21.52 40.37
N VAL A 532 18.11 21.17 41.22
CA VAL A 532 17.85 21.86 42.49
C VAL A 532 19.05 21.72 43.44
N TRP A 533 19.62 20.52 43.55
CA TRP A 533 20.79 20.25 44.36
C TRP A 533 22.02 21.06 43.87
N ALA A 534 22.22 21.16 42.57
CA ALA A 534 23.29 21.93 41.97
C ALA A 534 23.05 23.47 42.04
N GLY A 535 21.89 23.93 42.50
CA GLY A 535 21.53 25.34 42.58
C GLY A 535 21.34 26.04 41.24
N THR A 536 21.16 25.25 40.15
CA THR A 536 21.02 25.77 38.77
C THR A 536 19.57 25.83 38.30
N PHE A 537 18.64 25.40 39.15
CA PHE A 537 17.22 25.33 38.81
C PHE A 537 16.65 26.71 38.49
N ALA A 538 16.23 26.92 37.27
CA ALA A 538 15.59 28.14 36.80
C ALA A 538 14.22 27.82 36.20
N LEU A 539 13.16 28.42 36.73
CA LEU A 539 11.80 28.29 36.19
C LEU A 539 11.65 29.06 34.88
N VAL A 540 10.87 28.49 33.96
CA VAL A 540 10.44 29.20 32.74
C VAL A 540 9.60 30.41 33.13
N GLY A 541 10.06 31.63 32.81
CA GLY A 541 9.32 32.87 33.05
C GLY A 541 9.72 33.66 34.29
N ARG A 542 10.83 33.31 34.98
CA ARG A 542 11.42 34.14 36.04
C ARG A 542 12.82 34.60 35.68
#